data_7658bd247916b4b1907971ed9dfa4d08
#
_entry.id   7658bd247916b4b1907971ed9dfa4d08
#
_cell.length_a   1.000
_cell.length_b   1.000
_cell.length_c   1.000
_cell.angle_alpha   90.00
_cell.angle_beta   90.00
_cell.angle_gamma   90.00
#
_symmetry.space_group_name_H-M   'P 1'
#
loop_
_entity.id
_entity.type
_entity.pdbx_description
1 polymer ?
#
loop_
_entity_poly.entity_id
_entity_poly.type
_entity_poly.pdbx_seq_one_letter_code
_entity_poly.pdbx_strand_id
1 'polypeptide(L)'
;MYRIVSKDMLTPTICRMKVEAPRLAAAAQPGQFLIVRADEQGERIPLTISDYDKSAGTVTIVTQRIGASTSEICSYEEGDAFADVVGPLGIPSDFTEIPAEELAGKRYVFIAGGVGTAPVYPQVKWLHERGVAVDVIIGAKTKDLVIYKEEMEAVCDNLYICTDDGSEGFKGLVTAMLEKLVNEDGKTYDQAVAIGPMIMMKFATLTCKKLGLPVIVSLNTLMVDGTGMCGACRVTVGGKVRFACVEGPEFDGYLVDFDEAMRRQRMYVTEEHDATEHHKCRIGRGK
;
A
#
# COMPACT_ATOMS: atom_id res chain seq x y z
N MET A 1 -18.54 11.72 12.11
CA MET A 1 -18.29 10.26 12.20
C MET A 1 -18.31 9.70 10.78
N TYR A 2 -17.44 8.77 10.47
CA TYR A 2 -17.23 8.19 9.15
C TYR A 2 -17.74 6.75 9.16
N ARG A 3 -18.93 6.54 8.60
CA ARG A 3 -19.63 5.26 8.68
C ARG A 3 -19.00 4.22 7.76
N ILE A 4 -18.88 2.98 8.25
CA ILE A 4 -18.48 1.82 7.46
C ILE A 4 -19.73 1.31 6.73
N VAL A 5 -19.71 1.34 5.40
CA VAL A 5 -20.85 0.94 4.56
C VAL A 5 -20.75 -0.49 4.05
N SER A 6 -19.55 -1.07 4.09
CA SER A 6 -19.35 -2.51 3.90
C SER A 6 -18.02 -2.96 4.50
N LYS A 7 -17.95 -4.24 4.86
CA LYS A 7 -16.73 -4.91 5.33
C LYS A 7 -16.62 -6.30 4.73
N ASP A 8 -15.44 -6.63 4.22
CA ASP A 8 -15.09 -7.94 3.71
C ASP A 8 -13.80 -8.44 4.35
N MET A 9 -13.74 -9.71 4.72
CA MET A 9 -12.50 -10.37 5.14
C MET A 9 -11.82 -10.97 3.90
N LEU A 10 -10.71 -10.36 3.47
CA LEU A 10 -9.92 -10.87 2.35
C LEU A 10 -9.07 -12.09 2.74
N THR A 11 -8.61 -12.11 3.99
CA THR A 11 -7.93 -13.25 4.63
C THR A 11 -8.33 -13.27 6.11
N PRO A 12 -7.97 -14.29 6.90
CA PRO A 12 -8.26 -14.29 8.34
C PRO A 12 -7.71 -13.09 9.11
N THR A 13 -6.72 -12.38 8.54
CA THR A 13 -6.04 -11.25 9.18
C THR A 13 -6.13 -9.94 8.41
N ILE A 14 -6.70 -9.92 7.21
CA ILE A 14 -6.81 -8.71 6.36
C ILE A 14 -8.28 -8.44 6.09
N CYS A 15 -8.74 -7.25 6.44
CA CYS A 15 -10.08 -6.77 6.12
C CYS A 15 -10.05 -5.60 5.14
N ARG A 16 -11.08 -5.54 4.29
CA ARG A 16 -11.39 -4.43 3.41
C ARG A 16 -12.65 -3.76 3.92
N MET A 17 -12.63 -2.44 4.03
CA MET A 17 -13.78 -1.64 4.45
C MET A 17 -14.03 -0.51 3.47
N LYS A 18 -15.29 -0.28 3.12
CA LYS A 18 -15.74 0.95 2.45
C LYS A 18 -16.27 1.92 3.49
N VAL A 19 -15.77 3.14 3.46
CA VAL A 19 -16.09 4.19 4.44
C VAL A 19 -16.74 5.36 3.74
N GLU A 20 -17.85 5.83 4.26
CA GLU A 20 -18.56 7.02 3.76
C GLU A 20 -17.75 8.27 4.10
N ALA A 21 -17.19 8.91 3.08
CA ALA A 21 -16.36 10.10 3.18
C ALA A 21 -16.41 10.91 1.88
N PRO A 22 -17.54 11.57 1.55
CA PRO A 22 -17.78 12.15 0.22
C PRO A 22 -16.74 13.19 -0.21
N ARG A 23 -16.31 14.06 0.72
CA ARG A 23 -15.29 15.09 0.42
C ARG A 23 -13.93 14.46 0.10
N LEU A 24 -13.57 13.41 0.85
CA LEU A 24 -12.33 12.67 0.64
C LEU A 24 -12.39 11.89 -0.67
N ALA A 25 -13.46 11.18 -0.93
CA ALA A 25 -13.68 10.44 -2.18
C ALA A 25 -13.61 11.35 -3.42
N ALA A 26 -14.18 12.56 -3.35
CA ALA A 26 -14.15 13.53 -4.44
C ALA A 26 -12.73 14.01 -4.77
N ALA A 27 -11.85 14.13 -3.76
CA ALA A 27 -10.49 14.65 -3.88
C ALA A 27 -9.42 13.57 -4.04
N ALA A 28 -9.72 12.31 -3.72
CA ALA A 28 -8.75 11.21 -3.72
C ALA A 28 -8.18 10.95 -5.12
N GLN A 29 -6.88 10.64 -5.15
CA GLN A 29 -6.11 10.24 -6.31
C GLN A 29 -5.24 9.02 -5.99
N PRO A 30 -4.76 8.26 -7.01
CA PRO A 30 -3.86 7.12 -6.79
C PRO A 30 -2.59 7.51 -6.03
N GLY A 31 -2.06 6.59 -5.20
CA GLY A 31 -0.85 6.79 -4.41
C GLY A 31 -1.06 7.52 -3.10
N GLN A 32 -2.22 8.14 -2.88
CA GLN A 32 -2.54 8.85 -1.65
C GLN A 32 -3.02 7.92 -0.53
N PHE A 33 -2.93 8.40 0.69
CA PHE A 33 -3.36 7.72 1.91
C PHE A 33 -4.28 8.60 2.75
N LEU A 34 -4.80 8.05 3.80
CA LEU A 34 -5.57 8.74 4.82
C LEU A 34 -5.13 8.28 6.21
N ILE A 35 -5.51 9.01 7.24
CA ILE A 35 -5.34 8.61 8.63
C ILE A 35 -6.70 8.30 9.22
N VAL A 36 -6.83 7.11 9.81
CA VAL A 36 -8.00 6.66 10.56
C VAL A 36 -7.71 6.74 12.05
N ARG A 37 -8.70 7.19 12.81
CA ARG A 37 -8.74 7.07 14.26
C ARG A 37 -10.02 6.33 14.63
N ALA A 38 -9.87 5.16 15.26
CA ALA A 38 -11.00 4.27 15.55
C ALA A 38 -12.01 4.94 16.48
N ASP A 39 -11.58 5.37 17.66
CA ASP A 39 -12.37 6.09 18.66
C ASP A 39 -11.66 7.37 19.14
N GLU A 40 -12.21 8.06 20.13
CA GLU A 40 -11.63 9.30 20.67
C GLU A 40 -10.27 9.09 21.36
N GLN A 41 -9.99 7.89 21.83
CA GLN A 41 -8.74 7.51 22.49
C GLN A 41 -7.81 6.73 21.56
N GLY A 42 -8.30 6.38 20.35
CA GLY A 42 -7.59 5.58 19.35
C GLY A 42 -6.39 6.30 18.78
N GLU A 43 -5.39 5.51 18.40
CA GLU A 43 -4.21 5.99 17.67
C GLU A 43 -4.58 6.43 16.26
N ARG A 44 -3.74 7.30 15.70
CA ARG A 44 -3.84 7.76 14.32
C ARG A 44 -3.08 6.80 13.41
N ILE A 45 -3.81 6.01 12.63
CA ILE A 45 -3.25 4.94 11.79
C ILE A 45 -3.29 5.36 10.32
N PRO A 46 -2.14 5.48 9.64
CA PRO A 46 -2.08 5.75 8.20
C PRO A 46 -2.48 4.49 7.42
N LEU A 47 -3.43 4.64 6.52
CA LEU A 47 -3.89 3.59 5.62
C LEU A 47 -3.96 4.14 4.21
N THR A 48 -3.43 3.39 3.24
CA THR A 48 -3.53 3.81 1.84
C THR A 48 -4.97 3.72 1.36
N ILE A 49 -5.37 4.67 0.52
CA ILE A 49 -6.65 4.63 -0.18
C ILE A 49 -6.55 3.55 -1.25
N SER A 50 -7.20 2.39 -1.01
CA SER A 50 -7.14 1.22 -1.89
C SER A 50 -8.12 1.29 -3.05
N ASP A 51 -9.14 2.12 -2.94
CA ASP A 51 -10.08 2.51 -4.00
C ASP A 51 -10.92 3.70 -3.54
N TYR A 52 -11.59 4.36 -4.47
CA TYR A 52 -12.53 5.44 -4.16
C TYR A 52 -13.63 5.50 -5.22
N ASP A 53 -14.84 5.80 -4.77
CA ASP A 53 -15.99 6.03 -5.64
C ASP A 53 -16.53 7.44 -5.38
N LYS A 54 -16.32 8.33 -6.35
CA LYS A 54 -16.76 9.73 -6.28
C LYS A 54 -18.28 9.85 -6.29
N SER A 55 -18.96 8.94 -6.98
CA SER A 55 -20.42 8.96 -7.13
C SER A 55 -21.12 8.45 -5.87
N ALA A 56 -20.58 7.39 -5.26
CA ALA A 56 -21.07 6.86 -4.00
C ALA A 56 -20.56 7.63 -2.78
N GLY A 57 -19.54 8.49 -2.95
CA GLY A 57 -18.92 9.24 -1.86
C GLY A 57 -18.19 8.35 -0.87
N THR A 58 -17.58 7.26 -1.32
CA THR A 58 -16.90 6.30 -0.46
C THR A 58 -15.42 6.15 -0.80
N VAL A 59 -14.62 5.84 0.21
CA VAL A 59 -13.23 5.40 0.08
C VAL A 59 -13.10 3.99 0.61
N THR A 60 -12.21 3.21 0.00
CA THR A 60 -11.89 1.85 0.44
C THR A 60 -10.54 1.84 1.12
N ILE A 61 -10.48 1.23 2.28
CA ILE A 61 -9.25 0.96 3.04
C ILE A 61 -9.07 -0.54 3.23
N VAL A 62 -7.83 -0.98 3.27
CA VAL A 62 -7.46 -2.37 3.59
C VAL A 62 -6.52 -2.36 4.77
N THR A 63 -6.88 -3.10 5.80
CA THR A 63 -6.14 -3.14 7.06
C THR A 63 -5.72 -4.56 7.39
N GLN A 64 -4.45 -4.75 7.69
CA GLN A 64 -3.92 -6.02 8.19
C GLN A 64 -3.83 -5.95 9.72
N ARG A 65 -4.35 -6.97 10.37
CA ARG A 65 -4.32 -7.14 11.84
C ARG A 65 -2.92 -7.50 12.30
N ILE A 66 -2.12 -6.49 12.69
CA ILE A 66 -0.72 -6.66 13.10
C ILE A 66 -0.55 -6.33 14.60
N GLY A 67 -1.10 -5.20 15.05
CA GLY A 67 -1.00 -4.69 16.41
C GLY A 67 -2.35 -4.39 17.04
N ALA A 68 -2.36 -3.72 18.21
CA ALA A 68 -3.57 -3.38 18.95
C ALA A 68 -4.54 -2.53 18.10
N SER A 69 -4.09 -1.40 17.58
CA SER A 69 -4.92 -0.44 16.85
C SER A 69 -5.48 -1.02 15.54
N THR A 70 -4.68 -1.79 14.78
CA THR A 70 -5.17 -2.45 13.57
C THR A 70 -6.11 -3.61 13.87
N SER A 71 -5.95 -4.28 15.04
CA SER A 71 -6.90 -5.27 15.52
C SER A 71 -8.24 -4.65 15.90
N GLU A 72 -8.21 -3.48 16.51
CA GLU A 72 -9.41 -2.69 16.84
C GLU A 72 -10.13 -2.23 15.57
N ILE A 73 -9.43 -1.62 14.60
CA ILE A 73 -10.01 -1.23 13.30
C ILE A 73 -10.68 -2.45 12.65
N CYS A 74 -9.99 -3.59 12.58
CA CYS A 74 -10.55 -4.81 11.99
C CYS A 74 -11.69 -5.45 12.80
N SER A 75 -11.97 -4.99 14.03
CA SER A 75 -13.11 -5.47 14.82
C SER A 75 -14.41 -4.74 14.53
N TYR A 76 -14.34 -3.57 13.89
CA TYR A 76 -15.52 -2.79 13.49
C TYR A 76 -16.28 -3.51 12.38
N GLU A 77 -17.60 -3.36 12.38
CA GLU A 77 -18.51 -4.00 11.44
C GLU A 77 -19.25 -2.97 10.58
N GLU A 78 -19.97 -3.45 9.58
CA GLU A 78 -20.87 -2.61 8.79
C GLU A 78 -21.88 -1.89 9.69
N GLY A 79 -21.98 -0.59 9.52
CA GLY A 79 -22.83 0.30 10.36
C GLY A 79 -22.07 1.00 11.48
N ASP A 80 -20.92 0.49 11.92
CA ASP A 80 -20.04 1.20 12.84
C ASP A 80 -19.41 2.43 12.16
N ALA A 81 -18.79 3.30 12.95
CA ALA A 81 -18.19 4.52 12.43
C ALA A 81 -16.85 4.82 13.12
N PHE A 82 -15.88 5.25 12.33
CA PHE A 82 -14.64 5.81 12.85
C PHE A 82 -14.87 7.22 13.44
N ALA A 83 -14.16 7.53 14.51
CA ALA A 83 -14.22 8.85 15.14
C ALA A 83 -13.67 9.92 14.19
N ASP A 84 -12.59 9.61 13.47
CA ASP A 84 -11.97 10.53 12.54
C ASP A 84 -11.32 9.83 11.33
N VAL A 85 -11.43 10.47 10.16
CA VAL A 85 -10.76 10.09 8.91
C VAL A 85 -10.25 11.35 8.25
N VAL A 86 -8.94 11.50 8.18
CA VAL A 86 -8.26 12.68 7.63
C VAL A 86 -7.58 12.31 6.32
N GLY A 87 -7.84 13.06 5.28
CA GLY A 87 -7.26 12.84 3.96
C GLY A 87 -7.99 13.60 2.84
N PRO A 88 -7.62 13.39 1.56
CA PRO A 88 -6.46 12.59 1.17
C PRO A 88 -5.15 13.27 1.56
N LEU A 89 -4.14 12.48 1.92
CA LEU A 89 -2.83 12.94 2.32
C LEU A 89 -1.77 12.37 1.37
N GLY A 90 -0.59 12.98 1.38
CA GLY A 90 0.50 12.63 0.47
C GLY A 90 0.32 13.21 -0.94
N ILE A 91 1.38 13.10 -1.72
CA ILE A 91 1.39 13.49 -3.13
C ILE A 91 0.79 12.32 -3.94
N PRO A 92 -0.10 12.59 -4.92
CA PRO A 92 -0.53 11.55 -5.86
C PRO A 92 0.65 10.93 -6.62
N SER A 93 0.46 9.73 -7.15
CA SER A 93 1.45 9.07 -8.00
C SER A 93 1.85 9.96 -9.18
N ASP A 94 3.13 9.96 -9.52
CA ASP A 94 3.75 10.88 -10.52
C ASP A 94 3.09 10.78 -11.91
N PHE A 95 2.64 9.60 -12.30
CA PHE A 95 1.95 9.41 -13.58
C PHE A 95 0.64 10.21 -13.69
N THR A 96 0.04 10.66 -12.59
CA THR A 96 -1.17 11.49 -12.62
C THR A 96 -0.92 12.88 -13.20
N GLU A 97 0.32 13.34 -13.18
CA GLU A 97 0.77 14.63 -13.71
C GLU A 97 1.30 14.51 -15.16
N ILE A 98 1.47 13.28 -15.69
CA ILE A 98 1.96 13.06 -17.05
C ILE A 98 0.82 13.33 -18.04
N PRO A 99 1.05 14.14 -19.09
CA PRO A 99 0.08 14.34 -20.16
C PRO A 99 -0.35 13.00 -20.80
N ALA A 100 -1.62 12.88 -21.14
CA ALA A 100 -2.18 11.63 -21.70
C ALA A 100 -1.42 11.15 -22.96
N GLU A 101 -0.94 12.05 -23.77
CA GLU A 101 -0.17 11.78 -24.99
C GLU A 101 1.20 11.15 -24.69
N GLU A 102 1.85 11.55 -23.60
CA GLU A 102 3.11 10.98 -23.14
C GLU A 102 2.93 9.68 -22.37
N LEU A 103 1.78 9.54 -21.70
CA LEU A 103 1.42 8.35 -20.95
C LEU A 103 1.02 7.20 -21.88
N ALA A 104 0.35 7.52 -22.99
CA ALA A 104 -0.05 6.56 -24.00
C ALA A 104 1.19 5.95 -24.70
N GLY A 105 1.47 4.71 -24.50
CA GLY A 105 2.65 4.01 -25.04
C GLY A 105 3.70 3.69 -24.00
N LYS A 106 3.59 4.20 -22.79
CA LYS A 106 4.39 3.72 -21.66
C LYS A 106 3.91 2.37 -21.18
N ARG A 107 4.82 1.63 -20.59
CA ARG A 107 4.57 0.31 -20.00
C ARG A 107 5.07 0.30 -18.56
N TYR A 108 4.16 -0.02 -17.66
CA TYR A 108 4.47 -0.10 -16.23
C TYR A 108 4.49 -1.55 -15.75
N VAL A 109 5.35 -1.82 -14.76
CA VAL A 109 5.27 -3.04 -13.96
C VAL A 109 5.10 -2.71 -12.49
N PHE A 110 4.05 -3.22 -11.89
CA PHE A 110 3.81 -3.09 -10.45
C PHE A 110 4.26 -4.34 -9.72
N ILE A 111 4.98 -4.13 -8.61
CA ILE A 111 5.54 -5.19 -7.77
C ILE A 111 4.91 -5.05 -6.39
N ALA A 112 3.94 -5.90 -6.10
CA ALA A 112 3.14 -5.87 -4.89
C ALA A 112 3.55 -6.98 -3.91
N GLY A 113 3.62 -6.70 -2.62
CA GLY A 113 3.90 -7.70 -1.59
C GLY A 113 2.87 -7.71 -0.46
N GLY A 114 2.19 -8.85 -0.28
CA GLY A 114 1.20 -9.03 0.78
C GLY A 114 0.10 -7.97 0.75
N VAL A 115 -0.14 -7.27 1.87
CA VAL A 115 -1.13 -6.19 1.96
C VAL A 115 -0.83 -5.02 1.02
N GLY A 116 0.42 -4.87 0.57
CA GLY A 116 0.81 -3.86 -0.43
C GLY A 116 0.14 -4.03 -1.80
N THR A 117 -0.55 -5.14 -2.05
CA THR A 117 -1.37 -5.32 -3.25
C THR A 117 -2.56 -4.36 -3.27
N ALA A 118 -3.15 -4.06 -2.12
CA ALA A 118 -4.29 -3.16 -2.02
C ALA A 118 -3.98 -1.72 -2.48
N PRO A 119 -2.87 -1.08 -2.06
CA PRO A 119 -2.42 0.22 -2.59
C PRO A 119 -2.10 0.23 -4.09
N VAL A 120 -1.69 -0.89 -4.67
CA VAL A 120 -1.40 -1.01 -6.11
C VAL A 120 -2.67 -0.92 -6.94
N TYR A 121 -3.77 -1.47 -6.46
CA TYR A 121 -5.03 -1.55 -7.22
C TYR A 121 -5.53 -0.21 -7.79
N PRO A 122 -5.68 0.87 -7.01
CA PRO A 122 -6.18 2.15 -7.55
C PRO A 122 -5.22 2.78 -8.57
N GLN A 123 -3.94 2.50 -8.50
CA GLN A 123 -2.93 2.97 -9.43
C GLN A 123 -3.06 2.25 -10.78
N VAL A 124 -3.13 0.92 -10.74
CA VAL A 124 -3.31 0.08 -11.94
C VAL A 124 -4.65 0.38 -12.61
N LYS A 125 -5.75 0.46 -11.82
CA LYS A 125 -7.08 0.84 -12.31
C LYS A 125 -7.07 2.19 -13.03
N TRP A 126 -6.42 3.19 -12.46
CA TRP A 126 -6.32 4.54 -13.04
C TRP A 126 -5.56 4.54 -14.38
N LEU A 127 -4.47 3.77 -14.48
CA LEU A 127 -3.70 3.60 -15.70
C LEU A 127 -4.49 2.81 -16.76
N HIS A 128 -5.15 1.73 -16.37
CA HIS A 128 -6.01 0.92 -17.23
C HIS A 128 -7.14 1.74 -17.87
N GLU A 129 -7.84 2.57 -17.09
CA GLU A 129 -8.88 3.46 -17.57
C GLU A 129 -8.39 4.48 -18.64
N ARG A 130 -7.06 4.64 -18.76
CA ARG A 130 -6.39 5.50 -19.75
C ARG A 130 -5.68 4.76 -20.85
N GLY A 131 -5.88 3.43 -20.93
CA GLY A 131 -5.31 2.58 -21.95
C GLY A 131 -3.79 2.40 -21.85
N VAL A 132 -3.22 2.59 -20.67
CA VAL A 132 -1.79 2.38 -20.42
C VAL A 132 -1.52 0.91 -20.11
N ALA A 133 -0.49 0.34 -20.73
CA ALA A 133 -0.14 -1.06 -20.56
C ALA A 133 0.51 -1.31 -19.18
N VAL A 134 -0.07 -2.21 -18.39
CA VAL A 134 0.37 -2.52 -17.03
C VAL A 134 0.46 -4.01 -16.80
N ASP A 135 1.64 -4.47 -16.39
CA ASP A 135 1.84 -5.80 -15.82
C ASP A 135 1.93 -5.71 -14.30
N VAL A 136 1.38 -6.70 -13.59
CA VAL A 136 1.39 -6.74 -12.13
C VAL A 136 2.01 -8.05 -11.63
N ILE A 137 2.93 -7.96 -10.67
CA ILE A 137 3.53 -9.08 -9.97
C ILE A 137 3.06 -9.02 -8.51
N ILE A 138 2.29 -10.00 -8.05
CA ILE A 138 1.84 -10.11 -6.66
C ILE A 138 2.65 -11.20 -5.95
N GLY A 139 3.30 -10.85 -4.84
CA GLY A 139 4.00 -11.79 -3.98
C GLY A 139 3.26 -12.06 -2.68
N ALA A 140 3.15 -13.34 -2.32
CA ALA A 140 2.59 -13.80 -1.06
C ALA A 140 3.35 -15.02 -0.54
N LYS A 141 3.21 -15.35 0.76
CA LYS A 141 3.82 -16.57 1.31
C LYS A 141 3.13 -17.83 0.78
N THR A 142 1.80 -17.80 0.70
CA THR A 142 0.95 -18.89 0.24
C THR A 142 -0.22 -18.35 -0.58
N LYS A 143 -0.90 -19.20 -1.34
CA LYS A 143 -2.09 -18.82 -2.12
C LYS A 143 -3.20 -18.18 -1.29
N ASP A 144 -3.39 -18.64 -0.03
CA ASP A 144 -4.44 -18.14 0.85
C ASP A 144 -4.19 -16.71 1.35
N LEU A 145 -3.00 -16.18 1.11
CA LEU A 145 -2.60 -14.81 1.44
C LEU A 145 -2.56 -13.88 0.22
N VAL A 146 -2.87 -14.39 -0.97
CA VAL A 146 -3.04 -13.56 -2.17
C VAL A 146 -4.37 -12.82 -2.07
N ILE A 147 -4.31 -11.50 -2.13
CA ILE A 147 -5.48 -10.63 -2.10
C ILE A 147 -5.61 -9.87 -3.42
N TYR A 148 -6.82 -9.38 -3.74
CA TYR A 148 -7.09 -8.56 -4.92
C TYR A 148 -6.76 -9.25 -6.26
N LYS A 149 -6.77 -10.58 -6.32
CA LYS A 149 -6.44 -11.32 -7.55
C LYS A 149 -7.43 -11.00 -8.66
N GLU A 150 -8.71 -11.21 -8.40
CA GLU A 150 -9.78 -11.03 -9.39
C GLU A 150 -9.93 -9.56 -9.80
N GLU A 151 -9.85 -8.65 -8.83
CA GLU A 151 -9.90 -7.22 -9.10
C GLU A 151 -8.71 -6.78 -9.96
N MET A 152 -7.51 -7.32 -9.70
CA MET A 152 -6.31 -6.97 -10.44
C MET A 152 -6.33 -7.56 -11.86
N GLU A 153 -6.80 -8.81 -12.03
CA GLU A 153 -6.99 -9.44 -13.33
C GLU A 153 -7.91 -8.63 -14.25
N ALA A 154 -8.87 -7.91 -13.67
CA ALA A 154 -9.81 -7.08 -14.43
C ALA A 154 -9.22 -5.76 -14.94
N VAL A 155 -8.07 -5.31 -14.40
CA VAL A 155 -7.51 -3.97 -14.68
C VAL A 155 -6.03 -3.97 -15.11
N CYS A 156 -5.38 -5.13 -15.24
CA CYS A 156 -4.02 -5.23 -15.76
C CYS A 156 -3.96 -6.05 -17.03
N ASP A 157 -2.90 -5.89 -17.84
CA ASP A 157 -2.70 -6.68 -19.04
C ASP A 157 -2.24 -8.10 -18.72
N ASN A 158 -1.33 -8.23 -17.74
CA ASN A 158 -0.86 -9.53 -17.27
C ASN A 158 -0.69 -9.51 -15.75
N LEU A 159 -1.21 -10.54 -15.09
CA LEU A 159 -1.04 -10.77 -13.66
C LEU A 159 -0.12 -11.98 -13.44
N TYR A 160 0.92 -11.77 -12.64
CA TYR A 160 1.87 -12.80 -12.22
C TYR A 160 1.78 -12.99 -10.72
N ILE A 161 1.35 -14.16 -10.28
CA ILE A 161 1.31 -14.53 -8.87
C ILE A 161 2.62 -15.26 -8.52
N CYS A 162 3.25 -14.85 -7.43
CA CYS A 162 4.44 -15.49 -6.86
C CYS A 162 4.11 -15.94 -5.43
N THR A 163 4.38 -17.22 -5.12
CA THR A 163 4.24 -17.72 -3.75
C THR A 163 5.53 -18.36 -3.28
N ASP A 164 5.90 -18.12 -2.02
CA ASP A 164 7.16 -18.65 -1.46
C ASP A 164 7.15 -20.19 -1.44
N ASP A 165 5.98 -20.79 -1.15
CA ASP A 165 5.81 -22.24 -1.08
C ASP A 165 5.50 -22.90 -2.43
N GLY A 166 5.14 -22.11 -3.46
CA GLY A 166 4.74 -22.59 -4.77
C GLY A 166 3.29 -23.10 -4.84
N SER A 167 2.45 -22.73 -3.88
CA SER A 167 1.03 -23.12 -3.83
C SER A 167 0.20 -22.49 -4.94
N GLU A 168 0.65 -21.36 -5.52
CA GLU A 168 0.04 -20.72 -6.69
C GLU A 168 1.11 -19.98 -7.52
N GLY A 169 0.99 -20.07 -8.84
CA GLY A 169 1.81 -19.33 -9.79
C GLY A 169 3.29 -19.70 -9.75
N PHE A 170 4.15 -18.71 -9.81
CA PHE A 170 5.60 -18.88 -9.77
C PHE A 170 6.08 -19.13 -8.34
N LYS A 171 6.82 -20.23 -8.14
CA LYS A 171 7.46 -20.52 -6.86
C LYS A 171 8.72 -19.68 -6.71
N GLY A 172 8.66 -18.64 -5.88
CA GLY A 172 9.80 -17.77 -5.63
C GLY A 172 9.40 -16.33 -5.33
N LEU A 173 10.40 -15.47 -5.32
CA LEU A 173 10.23 -14.05 -4.98
C LEU A 173 9.79 -13.23 -6.20
N VAL A 174 9.11 -12.12 -5.95
CA VAL A 174 8.69 -11.14 -6.98
C VAL A 174 9.87 -10.59 -7.79
N THR A 175 11.05 -10.49 -7.19
CA THR A 175 12.28 -10.06 -7.86
C THR A 175 12.76 -11.07 -8.91
N ALA A 176 12.67 -12.37 -8.62
CA ALA A 176 13.00 -13.42 -9.58
C ALA A 176 12.02 -13.46 -10.75
N MET A 177 10.73 -13.20 -10.49
CA MET A 177 9.74 -13.06 -11.55
C MET A 177 10.05 -11.85 -12.43
N LEU A 178 10.40 -10.69 -11.85
CA LEU A 178 10.78 -9.51 -12.63
C LEU A 178 12.00 -9.79 -13.51
N GLU A 179 13.05 -10.43 -12.95
CA GLU A 179 14.24 -10.82 -13.73
C GLU A 179 13.89 -11.76 -14.87
N LYS A 180 12.99 -12.73 -14.65
CA LYS A 180 12.49 -13.63 -15.69
C LYS A 180 11.76 -12.88 -16.80
N LEU A 181 10.81 -12.00 -16.45
CA LEU A 181 10.04 -11.22 -17.42
C LEU A 181 10.94 -10.38 -18.34
N VAL A 182 11.98 -9.74 -17.76
CA VAL A 182 12.87 -8.86 -18.54
C VAL A 182 13.92 -9.66 -19.32
N ASN A 183 14.60 -10.62 -18.66
CA ASN A 183 15.75 -11.29 -19.25
C ASN A 183 15.40 -12.51 -20.11
N GLU A 184 14.34 -13.26 -19.76
CA GLU A 184 13.95 -14.48 -20.46
C GLU A 184 12.77 -14.24 -21.40
N ASP A 185 11.73 -13.54 -20.93
CA ASP A 185 10.50 -13.30 -21.69
C ASP A 185 10.60 -12.05 -22.59
N GLY A 186 11.72 -11.28 -22.50
CA GLY A 186 12.02 -10.12 -23.33
C GLY A 186 11.09 -8.93 -23.13
N LYS A 187 10.39 -8.84 -21.99
CA LYS A 187 9.51 -7.71 -21.68
C LYS A 187 10.32 -6.46 -21.38
N THR A 188 9.80 -5.32 -21.80
CA THR A 188 10.38 -4.00 -21.54
C THR A 188 9.35 -3.14 -20.79
N TYR A 189 9.84 -2.36 -19.85
CA TYR A 189 9.02 -1.45 -19.05
C TYR A 189 9.73 -0.10 -18.96
N ASP A 190 8.95 1.00 -18.94
CA ASP A 190 9.47 2.35 -18.75
C ASP A 190 9.68 2.65 -17.27
N GLN A 191 8.83 2.08 -16.41
CA GLN A 191 8.90 2.29 -14.97
C GLN A 191 8.35 1.09 -14.19
N ALA A 192 9.01 0.78 -13.08
CA ALA A 192 8.50 -0.13 -12.06
C ALA A 192 7.94 0.68 -10.88
N VAL A 193 6.91 0.15 -10.24
CA VAL A 193 6.40 0.66 -8.95
C VAL A 193 6.37 -0.49 -7.96
N ALA A 194 7.05 -0.35 -6.80
CA ALA A 194 7.11 -1.40 -5.80
C ALA A 194 6.45 -0.96 -4.49
N ILE A 195 5.47 -1.75 -4.04
CA ILE A 195 4.69 -1.48 -2.82
C ILE A 195 4.56 -2.75 -1.98
N GLY A 196 5.04 -2.70 -0.75
CA GLY A 196 5.00 -3.86 0.16
C GLY A 196 5.94 -3.69 1.35
N PRO A 197 6.37 -4.79 1.97
CA PRO A 197 7.35 -4.74 3.05
C PRO A 197 8.62 -3.99 2.64
N MET A 198 9.19 -3.18 3.54
CA MET A 198 10.36 -2.36 3.27
C MET A 198 11.54 -3.17 2.69
N ILE A 199 11.74 -4.38 3.22
CA ILE A 199 12.78 -5.28 2.72
C ILE A 199 12.52 -5.75 1.28
N MET A 200 11.26 -5.99 0.91
CA MET A 200 10.89 -6.34 -0.46
C MET A 200 11.16 -5.17 -1.40
N MET A 201 10.76 -3.96 -1.03
CA MET A 201 11.01 -2.75 -1.82
C MET A 201 12.51 -2.50 -2.02
N LYS A 202 13.34 -2.72 -0.99
CA LYS A 202 14.80 -2.67 -1.11
C LYS A 202 15.32 -3.64 -2.17
N PHE A 203 14.93 -4.90 -2.10
CA PHE A 203 15.39 -5.91 -3.07
C PHE A 203 14.82 -5.69 -4.47
N ALA A 204 13.56 -5.28 -4.60
CA ALA A 204 12.96 -4.88 -5.87
C ALA A 204 13.75 -3.73 -6.50
N THR A 205 14.12 -2.71 -5.72
CA THR A 205 14.96 -1.60 -6.17
C THR A 205 16.34 -2.07 -6.65
N LEU A 206 16.99 -2.96 -5.91
CA LEU A 206 18.29 -3.52 -6.32
C LEU A 206 18.18 -4.33 -7.61
N THR A 207 17.11 -5.09 -7.78
CA THR A 207 16.83 -5.83 -9.02
C THR A 207 16.57 -4.88 -10.18
N CYS A 208 15.71 -3.88 -10.00
CA CYS A 208 15.46 -2.84 -11.02
C CYS A 208 16.75 -2.13 -11.43
N LYS A 209 17.64 -1.83 -10.47
CA LYS A 209 18.93 -1.20 -10.75
C LYS A 209 19.83 -2.09 -11.65
N LYS A 210 19.85 -3.39 -11.42
CA LYS A 210 20.60 -4.34 -12.29
C LYS A 210 20.02 -4.39 -13.70
N LEU A 211 18.69 -4.25 -13.81
CA LEU A 211 17.98 -4.28 -15.09
C LEU A 211 17.97 -2.92 -15.81
N GLY A 212 18.49 -1.84 -15.19
CA GLY A 212 18.42 -0.49 -15.73
C GLY A 212 17.00 0.08 -15.78
N LEU A 213 16.08 -0.44 -14.96
CA LEU A 213 14.66 -0.09 -14.94
C LEU A 213 14.38 0.94 -13.83
N PRO A 214 13.95 2.17 -14.14
CA PRO A 214 13.54 3.15 -13.13
C PRO A 214 12.47 2.57 -12.19
N VAL A 215 12.56 2.87 -10.90
CA VAL A 215 11.62 2.33 -9.90
C VAL A 215 11.19 3.37 -8.89
N ILE A 216 9.88 3.49 -8.71
CA ILE A 216 9.24 4.22 -7.63
C ILE A 216 8.89 3.24 -6.51
N VAL A 217 9.07 3.65 -5.26
CA VAL A 217 8.68 2.87 -4.07
C VAL A 217 7.72 3.68 -3.21
N SER A 218 6.64 3.07 -2.76
CA SER A 218 5.69 3.70 -1.84
C SER A 218 6.02 3.30 -0.41
N LEU A 219 6.59 4.24 0.36
CA LEU A 219 7.16 3.97 1.67
C LEU A 219 6.09 3.92 2.77
N ASN A 220 6.09 2.84 3.53
CA ASN A 220 5.26 2.62 4.71
C ASN A 220 6.01 3.04 6.00
N THR A 221 6.46 4.28 6.06
CA THR A 221 7.13 4.84 7.25
C THR A 221 6.16 5.00 8.41
N LEU A 222 6.70 5.05 9.64
CA LEU A 222 5.91 5.46 10.81
C LEU A 222 5.32 6.85 10.58
N MET A 223 4.02 7.01 10.75
CA MET A 223 3.32 8.30 10.62
C MET A 223 2.41 8.49 11.83
N VAL A 224 2.36 9.70 12.36
CA VAL A 224 1.49 10.08 13.48
C VAL A 224 0.55 11.21 13.05
N ASP A 225 1.11 12.33 12.59
CA ASP A 225 0.34 13.53 12.27
C ASP A 225 -0.18 13.53 10.82
N GLY A 226 0.67 13.16 9.87
CA GLY A 226 0.31 13.11 8.44
C GLY A 226 0.38 14.44 7.71
N THR A 227 0.72 15.55 8.38
CA THR A 227 0.75 16.92 7.82
C THR A 227 2.16 17.54 7.77
N GLY A 228 3.21 16.75 8.06
CA GLY A 228 4.61 17.20 8.02
C GLY A 228 5.12 17.87 9.30
N MET A 229 4.29 18.00 10.33
CA MET A 229 4.67 18.76 11.54
C MET A 229 5.50 17.95 12.54
N CYS A 230 5.16 16.68 12.78
CA CYS A 230 5.79 15.89 13.86
C CYS A 230 7.14 15.25 13.47
N GLY A 231 7.47 15.14 12.19
CA GLY A 231 8.73 14.55 11.72
C GLY A 231 8.86 13.03 11.95
N ALA A 232 7.82 12.33 12.38
CA ALA A 232 7.85 10.89 12.62
C ALA A 232 8.15 10.09 11.34
N CYS A 233 7.61 10.53 10.20
CA CYS A 233 7.71 9.89 8.90
C CYS A 233 8.98 10.25 8.11
N ARG A 234 9.97 10.89 8.74
CA ARG A 234 11.19 11.27 8.03
C ARG A 234 11.95 10.07 7.48
N VAL A 235 12.48 10.22 6.30
CA VAL A 235 13.30 9.27 5.57
C VAL A 235 14.39 10.02 4.81
N THR A 236 15.55 9.41 4.62
CA THR A 236 16.61 9.99 3.79
C THR A 236 16.44 9.55 2.35
N VAL A 237 16.28 10.53 1.44
CA VAL A 237 16.16 10.33 0.00
C VAL A 237 17.15 11.24 -0.72
N GLY A 238 18.07 10.67 -1.49
CA GLY A 238 19.12 11.42 -2.19
C GLY A 238 20.03 12.20 -1.23
N GLY A 239 20.30 11.65 -0.04
CA GLY A 239 21.11 12.29 1.01
C GLY A 239 20.41 13.44 1.74
N LYS A 240 19.12 13.68 1.51
CA LYS A 240 18.33 14.72 2.16
C LYS A 240 17.20 14.12 2.97
N VAL A 241 16.92 14.72 4.13
CA VAL A 241 15.75 14.35 4.92
C VAL A 241 14.48 14.79 4.20
N ARG A 242 13.53 13.85 4.05
CA ARG A 242 12.19 14.07 3.49
C ARG A 242 11.13 13.60 4.48
N PHE A 243 9.93 14.14 4.36
CA PHE A 243 8.78 13.74 5.17
C PHE A 243 7.77 12.99 4.29
N ALA A 244 7.72 11.67 4.45
CA ALA A 244 6.92 10.80 3.57
C ALA A 244 5.43 11.17 3.52
N CYS A 245 4.88 11.77 4.59
CA CYS A 245 3.48 12.15 4.63
C CYS A 245 3.11 13.38 3.77
N VAL A 246 4.08 14.23 3.39
CA VAL A 246 3.83 15.47 2.60
C VAL A 246 4.68 15.58 1.34
N GLU A 247 5.83 14.89 1.28
CA GLU A 247 6.71 14.86 0.11
C GLU A 247 6.69 13.51 -0.62
N GLY A 248 5.94 12.53 -0.09
CA GLY A 248 5.73 11.19 -0.59
C GLY A 248 4.24 10.82 -0.51
N PRO A 249 3.90 9.56 -0.30
CA PRO A 249 4.74 8.44 0.17
C PRO A 249 5.65 7.82 -0.90
N GLU A 250 5.51 8.20 -2.17
CA GLU A 250 6.24 7.64 -3.29
C GLU A 250 7.55 8.42 -3.53
N PHE A 251 8.64 7.67 -3.73
CA PHE A 251 9.97 8.21 -3.98
C PHE A 251 10.72 7.36 -5.00
N ASP A 252 11.69 7.98 -5.68
CA ASP A 252 12.67 7.24 -6.48
C ASP A 252 13.42 6.24 -5.60
N GLY A 253 13.20 4.95 -5.87
CA GLY A 253 13.77 3.87 -5.09
C GLY A 253 15.30 3.88 -5.05
N TYR A 254 15.96 4.38 -6.10
CA TYR A 254 17.42 4.48 -6.16
C TYR A 254 18.02 5.48 -5.17
N LEU A 255 17.22 6.40 -4.69
CA LEU A 255 17.64 7.47 -3.79
C LEU A 255 17.30 7.22 -2.32
N VAL A 256 16.46 6.22 -2.02
CA VAL A 256 16.01 5.90 -0.65
C VAL A 256 17.10 5.20 0.16
N ASP A 257 17.37 5.69 1.38
CA ASP A 257 18.13 4.95 2.39
C ASP A 257 17.22 3.94 3.11
N PHE A 258 17.11 2.75 2.51
CA PHE A 258 16.30 1.66 3.06
C PHE A 258 16.80 1.15 4.43
N ASP A 259 18.10 1.21 4.70
CA ASP A 259 18.66 0.73 5.96
C ASP A 259 18.27 1.67 7.10
N GLU A 260 18.29 2.97 6.88
CA GLU A 260 17.75 3.94 7.84
C GLU A 260 16.25 3.74 8.02
N ALA A 261 15.48 3.64 6.93
CA ALA A 261 14.04 3.48 6.97
C ALA A 261 13.62 2.23 7.77
N MET A 262 14.28 1.08 7.56
CA MET A 262 14.04 -0.14 8.33
C MET A 262 14.41 -0.01 9.82
N ARG A 263 15.51 0.68 10.15
CA ARG A 263 15.86 0.96 11.56
C ARG A 263 14.78 1.80 12.24
N ARG A 264 14.26 2.81 11.54
CA ARG A 264 13.21 3.69 12.07
C ARG A 264 11.89 2.98 12.27
N GLN A 265 11.49 2.05 11.41
CA GLN A 265 10.29 1.24 11.60
C GLN A 265 10.31 0.40 12.89
N ARG A 266 11.49 0.15 13.44
CA ARG A 266 11.67 -0.67 14.66
C ARG A 266 11.74 0.14 15.95
N MET A 267 11.53 1.46 15.89
CA MET A 267 11.73 2.36 17.05
C MET A 267 10.80 2.08 18.22
N TYR A 268 9.60 1.58 17.98
CA TYR A 268 8.56 1.37 19.00
C TYR A 268 8.13 -0.10 19.15
N VAL A 269 8.98 -1.03 18.74
CA VAL A 269 8.63 -2.48 18.78
C VAL A 269 8.30 -2.97 20.19
N THR A 270 8.97 -2.44 21.22
CA THR A 270 8.71 -2.78 22.63
C THR A 270 7.34 -2.25 23.07
N GLU A 271 7.05 -0.98 22.80
CA GLU A 271 5.80 -0.32 23.14
C GLU A 271 4.62 -0.93 22.38
N GLU A 272 4.80 -1.29 21.12
CA GLU A 272 3.81 -1.98 20.30
C GLU A 272 3.49 -3.38 20.84
N HIS A 273 4.51 -4.11 21.29
CA HIS A 273 4.33 -5.40 21.94
C HIS A 273 3.52 -5.27 23.24
N ASP A 274 3.88 -4.35 24.11
CA ASP A 274 3.19 -4.10 25.39
C ASP A 274 1.73 -3.68 25.14
N ALA A 275 1.49 -2.77 24.19
CA ALA A 275 0.14 -2.36 23.81
C ALA A 275 -0.70 -3.55 23.30
N THR A 276 -0.11 -4.44 22.52
CA THR A 276 -0.79 -5.64 22.01
C THR A 276 -1.17 -6.61 23.13
N GLU A 277 -0.28 -6.85 24.10
CA GLU A 277 -0.57 -7.70 25.26
C GLU A 277 -1.67 -7.10 26.14
N HIS A 278 -1.64 -5.79 26.38
CA HIS A 278 -2.72 -5.11 27.10
C HIS A 278 -4.06 -5.16 26.38
N HIS A 279 -4.08 -5.03 25.05
CA HIS A 279 -5.29 -5.15 24.24
C HIS A 279 -5.90 -6.55 24.33
N LYS A 280 -5.10 -7.61 24.23
CA LYS A 280 -5.54 -9.01 24.44
C LYS A 280 -6.17 -9.20 25.82
N CYS A 281 -5.60 -8.62 26.87
CA CYS A 281 -6.14 -8.68 28.21
C CYS A 281 -7.51 -7.97 28.34
N ARG A 282 -7.74 -6.87 27.64
CA ARG A 282 -9.04 -6.16 27.62
C ARG A 282 -10.12 -6.98 26.95
N ILE A 283 -9.83 -7.55 25.76
CA ILE A 283 -10.79 -8.41 25.02
C ILE A 283 -11.11 -9.70 25.79
N GLY A 284 -10.12 -10.29 26.47
CA GLY A 284 -10.31 -11.52 27.24
C GLY A 284 -11.12 -11.37 28.53
N ARG A 285 -11.28 -10.11 29.04
CA ARG A 285 -12.09 -9.81 30.26
C ARG A 285 -13.53 -9.41 29.93
N GLY A 286 -13.88 -9.26 28.68
CA GLY A 286 -15.21 -8.88 28.19
C GLY A 286 -16.07 -10.06 27.73
N LYS A 287 -15.73 -11.29 28.10
CA LYS A 287 -16.53 -12.51 27.85
C LYS A 287 -17.00 -13.10 29.15
#